data_a63dbc2197e77f211a0e66c8ced68154
#
_entry.id   a63dbc2197e77f211a0e66c8ced68154
#
_cell.length_a   1.000
_cell.length_b   1.000
_cell.length_c   1.000
_cell.angle_alpha   90.00
_cell.angle_beta   90.00
_cell.angle_gamma   90.00
#
_symmetry.space_group_name_H-M   'P 1'
#
loop_
_entity.id
_entity.type
_entity.pdbx_description
1 polymer ?
#
loop_
_entity_poly.entity_id
_entity_poly.type
_entity_poly.pdbx_seq_one_letter_code
_entity_poly.pdbx_strand_id
1 'polypeptide(L)'
;MTKGHNGLTYADAGVDIDAGNALIERIKPAAKRTMRSGTMGGLGGFGALFDLKGAGYNDPILVAATDGVGTKLRIAIDTGNVDTIGVDLVAMCVNDLVCQGAEPLFFLDYFATGKLELDQATRIITGIAAGCEASGCALIGGETAEMPGMYHGGDFDLAGFAVGAMERGADLPSGVGAGDVLLGLGSNGVHSNGYSFVRKVVELSGLGWDADSPFSDGTLGAALLAPTRLYVKQALAAVRAGGVHALAHITGGGLTENPPRVIPEGLACEIDLDAWTLPPVFDWLARTANMSEPELLKTFNCGIGMMLVVAEDRAEALVDLLRAEGETVIRMGQVVPGEGVIYKGRLL
;
A
#
# COMPACT_ATOMS: atom_id res chain seq x y z
N MET A 1 10.15 7.98 -58.29
CA MET A 1 11.22 7.58 -57.37
C MET A 1 10.53 6.93 -56.20
N THR A 2 10.47 5.61 -56.17
CA THR A 2 9.95 4.83 -55.06
C THR A 2 10.89 5.03 -53.87
N LYS A 3 10.39 5.62 -52.76
CA LYS A 3 11.07 5.61 -51.45
C LYS A 3 11.34 4.14 -51.12
N GLY A 4 12.60 3.75 -51.03
CA GLY A 4 12.96 2.43 -50.56
C GLY A 4 12.31 2.22 -49.18
N HIS A 5 11.55 1.17 -49.03
CA HIS A 5 11.09 0.66 -47.75
C HIS A 5 12.37 0.27 -46.98
N ASN A 6 12.80 1.09 -46.03
CA ASN A 6 13.59 0.60 -44.93
C ASN A 6 12.73 -0.48 -44.30
N GLY A 7 13.31 -1.67 -43.99
CA GLY A 7 12.55 -2.76 -43.39
C GLY A 7 11.79 -2.32 -42.11
N LEU A 8 10.86 -3.16 -41.62
CA LEU A 8 10.13 -2.92 -40.39
C LEU A 8 11.08 -2.64 -39.22
N THR A 9 10.78 -1.62 -38.47
CA THR A 9 11.48 -1.25 -37.22
C THR A 9 10.72 -1.77 -35.99
N TYR A 10 11.36 -1.77 -34.84
CA TYR A 10 10.71 -2.15 -33.59
C TYR A 10 9.62 -1.14 -33.19
N ALA A 11 9.81 0.14 -33.52
CA ALA A 11 8.78 1.17 -33.36
C ALA A 11 7.54 0.93 -34.24
N ASP A 12 7.71 0.38 -35.46
CA ASP A 12 6.58 -0.01 -36.31
C ASP A 12 5.77 -1.19 -35.70
N ALA A 13 6.39 -1.96 -34.80
CA ALA A 13 5.74 -3.02 -34.03
C ALA A 13 5.11 -2.51 -32.72
N GLY A 14 5.21 -1.19 -32.43
CA GLY A 14 4.57 -0.55 -31.27
C GLY A 14 5.46 -0.45 -30.03
N VAL A 15 6.80 -0.67 -30.14
CA VAL A 15 7.73 -0.55 -29.02
C VAL A 15 8.78 0.54 -29.34
N ASP A 16 8.83 1.58 -28.50
CA ASP A 16 9.72 2.74 -28.67
C ASP A 16 10.85 2.74 -27.65
N ILE A 17 12.02 2.22 -28.06
CA ILE A 17 13.24 2.16 -27.22
C ILE A 17 13.70 3.57 -26.81
N ASP A 18 13.56 4.57 -27.68
CA ASP A 18 14.02 5.95 -27.39
C ASP A 18 13.13 6.59 -26.31
N ALA A 19 11.81 6.33 -26.35
CA ALA A 19 10.90 6.74 -25.30
C ALA A 19 11.24 6.07 -23.96
N GLY A 20 11.57 4.78 -23.95
CA GLY A 20 12.03 4.07 -22.75
C GLY A 20 13.32 4.69 -22.17
N ASN A 21 14.31 5.00 -22.99
CA ASN A 21 15.54 5.67 -22.57
C ASN A 21 15.26 7.08 -22.04
N ALA A 22 14.38 7.84 -22.67
CA ALA A 22 13.99 9.17 -22.23
C ALA A 22 13.25 9.13 -20.87
N LEU A 23 12.44 8.11 -20.62
CA LEU A 23 11.80 7.91 -19.33
C LEU A 23 12.84 7.71 -18.23
N ILE A 24 13.83 6.84 -18.44
CA ILE A 24 14.90 6.59 -17.46
C ILE A 24 15.59 7.91 -17.06
N GLU A 25 15.94 8.76 -18.04
CA GLU A 25 16.56 10.05 -17.74
C GLU A 25 15.64 10.98 -16.92
N ARG A 26 14.34 10.98 -17.21
CA ARG A 26 13.37 11.80 -16.47
C ARG A 26 13.16 11.35 -15.01
N ILE A 27 13.21 10.05 -14.72
CA ILE A 27 12.96 9.50 -13.38
C ILE A 27 14.21 9.44 -12.49
N LYS A 28 15.42 9.49 -13.06
CA LYS A 28 16.69 9.49 -12.30
C LYS A 28 16.72 10.47 -11.12
N PRO A 29 16.28 11.74 -11.25
CA PRO A 29 16.28 12.67 -10.12
C PRO A 29 15.34 12.24 -8.98
N ALA A 30 14.18 11.65 -9.32
CA ALA A 30 13.24 11.14 -8.35
C ALA A 30 13.81 9.91 -7.61
N ALA A 31 14.32 8.92 -8.32
CA ALA A 31 14.98 7.77 -7.73
C ALA A 31 16.20 8.16 -6.86
N LYS A 32 16.98 9.16 -7.29
CA LYS A 32 18.12 9.65 -6.51
C LYS A 32 17.73 10.20 -5.13
N ARG A 33 16.57 10.81 -4.98
CA ARG A 33 16.10 11.31 -3.67
C ARG A 33 15.81 10.20 -2.67
N THR A 34 15.51 8.99 -3.15
CA THR A 34 15.21 7.84 -2.30
C THR A 34 16.45 7.12 -1.76
N MET A 35 17.65 7.48 -2.22
CA MET A 35 18.89 6.80 -1.86
C MET A 35 19.14 6.85 -0.36
N ARG A 36 19.59 5.72 0.20
CA ARG A 36 19.90 5.53 1.61
C ARG A 36 21.21 4.78 1.81
N SER A 37 21.67 4.65 3.06
CA SER A 37 22.81 3.80 3.40
C SER A 37 22.60 2.37 2.93
N GLY A 38 23.64 1.77 2.38
CA GLY A 38 23.60 0.43 1.76
C GLY A 38 23.29 0.44 0.26
N THR A 39 22.73 1.51 -0.31
CA THR A 39 22.49 1.56 -1.76
C THR A 39 23.82 1.68 -2.52
N MET A 40 24.02 0.80 -3.50
CA MET A 40 25.22 0.77 -4.35
C MET A 40 24.83 0.97 -5.82
N GLY A 41 25.28 2.08 -6.42
CA GLY A 41 25.01 2.40 -7.84
C GLY A 41 23.71 3.18 -8.03
N GLY A 42 23.14 3.12 -9.23
CA GLY A 42 21.94 3.84 -9.68
C GLY A 42 21.20 3.08 -10.77
N LEU A 43 20.13 3.70 -11.32
CA LEU A 43 19.33 3.11 -12.40
C LEU A 43 20.15 2.90 -13.69
N GLY A 44 19.85 1.83 -14.44
CA GLY A 44 20.37 1.54 -15.77
C GLY A 44 21.34 0.37 -15.85
N GLY A 45 21.60 -0.37 -14.75
CA GLY A 45 22.32 -1.65 -14.78
C GLY A 45 21.39 -2.84 -15.00
N PHE A 46 21.95 -4.04 -15.23
CA PHE A 46 21.18 -5.28 -15.29
C PHE A 46 20.56 -5.68 -13.94
N GLY A 47 21.05 -5.14 -12.86
CA GLY A 47 20.55 -5.37 -11.51
C GLY A 47 21.07 -4.29 -10.57
N ALA A 48 20.44 -4.19 -9.41
CA ALA A 48 20.81 -3.26 -8.36
C ALA A 48 21.53 -3.98 -7.22
N LEU A 49 22.51 -3.31 -6.62
CA LEU A 49 23.26 -3.82 -5.49
C LEU A 49 22.86 -3.09 -4.21
N PHE A 50 22.77 -3.83 -3.12
CA PHE A 50 22.51 -3.29 -1.78
C PHE A 50 23.42 -3.93 -0.75
N ASP A 51 24.16 -3.13 0.00
CA ASP A 51 25.08 -3.57 1.05
C ASP A 51 24.38 -3.54 2.42
N LEU A 52 23.99 -4.72 2.92
CA LEU A 52 23.32 -4.84 4.21
C LEU A 52 24.22 -4.40 5.38
N LYS A 53 25.52 -4.67 5.29
CA LYS A 53 26.47 -4.22 6.31
C LYS A 53 26.65 -2.71 6.28
N GLY A 54 26.72 -2.13 5.10
CA GLY A 54 26.71 -0.67 4.88
C GLY A 54 25.43 0.00 5.35
N ALA A 55 24.32 -0.73 5.41
CA ALA A 55 23.05 -0.28 5.99
C ALA A 55 22.96 -0.45 7.51
N GLY A 56 23.98 -1.07 8.16
CA GLY A 56 24.08 -1.18 9.61
C GLY A 56 23.65 -2.52 10.20
N TYR A 57 23.35 -3.52 9.38
CA TYR A 57 22.94 -4.85 9.84
C TYR A 57 24.14 -5.74 10.17
N ASN A 58 23.99 -6.57 11.21
CA ASN A 58 25.02 -7.52 11.67
C ASN A 58 24.66 -8.97 11.32
N ASP A 59 23.46 -9.43 11.65
CA ASP A 59 22.92 -10.77 11.34
C ASP A 59 21.49 -10.63 10.79
N PRO A 60 21.32 -10.05 9.57
CA PRO A 60 20.00 -9.74 9.03
C PRO A 60 19.25 -10.97 8.53
N ILE A 61 17.94 -10.95 8.75
CA ILE A 61 16.97 -11.75 8.01
C ILE A 61 16.30 -10.83 6.97
N LEU A 62 16.29 -11.27 5.70
CA LEU A 62 15.60 -10.56 4.63
C LEU A 62 14.12 -10.93 4.61
N VAL A 63 13.28 -9.92 4.39
CA VAL A 63 11.84 -10.07 4.15
C VAL A 63 11.53 -9.46 2.80
N ALA A 64 10.72 -10.15 2.00
CA ALA A 64 10.31 -9.69 0.68
C ALA A 64 8.78 -9.70 0.58
N ALA A 65 8.22 -8.68 -0.05
CA ALA A 65 6.81 -8.58 -0.39
C ALA A 65 6.64 -8.11 -1.82
N THR A 66 5.58 -8.58 -2.47
CA THR A 66 5.17 -8.13 -3.80
C THR A 66 3.68 -7.89 -3.81
N ASP A 67 3.26 -6.80 -4.42
CA ASP A 67 1.85 -6.44 -4.57
C ASP A 67 1.64 -5.54 -5.79
N GLY A 68 0.39 -5.30 -6.14
CA GLY A 68 -0.05 -4.35 -7.14
C GLY A 68 -0.96 -3.27 -6.54
N VAL A 69 -1.47 -2.38 -7.39
CA VAL A 69 -2.50 -1.40 -7.00
C VAL A 69 -3.91 -1.97 -7.17
N GLY A 70 -4.06 -2.93 -8.08
CA GLY A 70 -5.34 -3.54 -8.39
C GLY A 70 -6.27 -2.62 -9.18
N THR A 71 -7.60 -2.88 -9.10
CA THR A 71 -8.59 -2.23 -9.96
C THR A 71 -8.86 -0.75 -9.64
N LYS A 72 -8.21 -0.19 -8.60
CA LYS A 72 -8.10 1.27 -8.39
C LYS A 72 -7.49 1.96 -9.61
N LEU A 73 -6.56 1.28 -10.30
CA LEU A 73 -5.95 1.78 -11.54
C LEU A 73 -6.98 2.18 -12.59
N ARG A 74 -8.14 1.49 -12.67
CA ARG A 74 -9.17 1.85 -13.64
C ARG A 74 -9.69 3.26 -13.40
N ILE A 75 -9.86 3.69 -12.15
CA ILE A 75 -10.27 5.06 -11.83
C ILE A 75 -9.19 6.06 -12.25
N ALA A 76 -7.92 5.75 -11.96
CA ALA A 76 -6.80 6.59 -12.36
C ALA A 76 -6.70 6.76 -13.88
N ILE A 77 -6.92 5.66 -14.64
CA ILE A 77 -6.91 5.66 -16.10
C ILE A 77 -8.09 6.48 -16.64
N ASP A 78 -9.31 6.25 -16.14
CA ASP A 78 -10.51 6.92 -16.60
C ASP A 78 -10.50 8.43 -16.33
N THR A 79 -9.90 8.85 -15.21
CA THR A 79 -9.80 10.27 -14.80
C THR A 79 -8.53 10.95 -15.28
N GLY A 80 -7.52 10.22 -15.73
CA GLY A 80 -6.16 10.74 -16.00
C GLY A 80 -5.39 11.21 -14.75
N ASN A 81 -5.91 10.95 -13.55
CA ASN A 81 -5.27 11.30 -12.29
C ASN A 81 -4.41 10.13 -11.78
N VAL A 82 -3.14 10.14 -12.13
CA VAL A 82 -2.18 9.05 -11.85
C VAL A 82 -1.12 9.42 -10.81
N ASP A 83 -1.16 10.61 -10.23
CA ASP A 83 -0.05 11.14 -9.43
C ASP A 83 0.17 10.37 -8.12
N THR A 84 -0.88 9.80 -7.53
CA THR A 84 -0.83 9.16 -6.22
C THR A 84 -0.76 7.63 -6.26
N ILE A 85 -1.08 7.01 -7.41
CA ILE A 85 -1.14 5.54 -7.49
C ILE A 85 0.22 4.85 -7.29
N GLY A 86 1.33 5.56 -7.59
CA GLY A 86 2.67 5.09 -7.25
C GLY A 86 2.89 4.98 -5.73
N VAL A 87 2.29 5.88 -4.95
CA VAL A 87 2.30 5.79 -3.48
C VAL A 87 1.50 4.56 -3.02
N ASP A 88 0.35 4.28 -3.65
CA ASP A 88 -0.43 3.07 -3.36
C ASP A 88 0.40 1.81 -3.57
N LEU A 89 1.11 1.71 -4.70
CA LEU A 89 1.95 0.56 -5.02
C LEU A 89 3.01 0.31 -3.93
N VAL A 90 3.74 1.36 -3.55
CA VAL A 90 4.76 1.25 -2.51
C VAL A 90 4.14 0.88 -1.17
N ALA A 91 3.05 1.54 -0.78
CA ALA A 91 2.39 1.32 0.50
C ALA A 91 1.90 -0.14 0.66
N MET A 92 1.33 -0.73 -0.38
CA MET A 92 0.89 -2.13 -0.34
C MET A 92 2.04 -3.09 -0.04
N CYS A 93 3.21 -2.86 -0.62
CA CYS A 93 4.38 -3.70 -0.39
C CYS A 93 5.06 -3.43 0.96
N VAL A 94 5.33 -2.17 1.30
CA VAL A 94 6.16 -1.85 2.48
C VAL A 94 5.39 -1.94 3.80
N ASN A 95 4.07 -1.74 3.80
CA ASN A 95 3.23 -1.99 4.97
C ASN A 95 3.20 -3.49 5.33
N ASP A 96 3.25 -4.37 4.34
CA ASP A 96 3.35 -5.82 4.58
C ASP A 96 4.72 -6.20 5.15
N LEU A 97 5.80 -5.58 4.67
CA LEU A 97 7.15 -5.81 5.25
C LEU A 97 7.20 -5.45 6.72
N VAL A 98 6.64 -4.30 7.10
CA VAL A 98 6.70 -3.84 8.49
C VAL A 98 5.86 -4.72 9.42
N CYS A 99 4.84 -5.42 8.91
CA CYS A 99 4.10 -6.40 9.69
C CYS A 99 4.96 -7.57 10.17
N GLN A 100 6.07 -7.87 9.49
CA GLN A 100 7.06 -8.86 9.92
C GLN A 100 8.13 -8.28 10.87
N GLY A 101 8.07 -6.98 11.20
CA GLY A 101 9.11 -6.27 11.96
C GLY A 101 10.28 -5.77 11.10
N ALA A 102 10.20 -5.93 9.78
CA ALA A 102 11.28 -5.56 8.86
C ALA A 102 11.25 -4.08 8.46
N GLU A 103 12.41 -3.46 8.42
CA GLU A 103 12.60 -2.12 7.83
C GLU A 103 12.73 -2.27 6.31
N PRO A 104 11.90 -1.58 5.49
CA PRO A 104 12.06 -1.56 4.05
C PRO A 104 13.41 -0.97 3.63
N LEU A 105 14.14 -1.67 2.77
CA LEU A 105 15.47 -1.26 2.33
C LEU A 105 15.46 -0.74 0.91
N PHE A 106 14.87 -1.51 -0.01
CA PHE A 106 14.80 -1.13 -1.41
C PHE A 106 13.53 -1.65 -2.08
N PHE A 107 13.20 -0.99 -3.18
CA PHE A 107 12.01 -1.22 -3.99
C PHE A 107 12.37 -1.34 -5.46
N LEU A 108 11.65 -2.20 -6.15
CA LEU A 108 11.66 -2.37 -7.60
C LEU A 108 10.22 -2.29 -8.09
N ASP A 109 9.98 -1.63 -9.22
CA ASP A 109 8.67 -1.57 -9.85
C ASP A 109 8.66 -2.28 -11.21
N TYR A 110 7.50 -2.76 -11.59
CA TYR A 110 7.18 -3.20 -12.94
C TYR A 110 6.00 -2.40 -13.46
N PHE A 111 6.23 -1.60 -14.49
CA PHE A 111 5.22 -0.82 -15.17
C PHE A 111 4.97 -1.42 -16.56
N ALA A 112 3.78 -1.97 -16.80
CA ALA A 112 3.37 -2.56 -18.06
C ALA A 112 2.26 -1.73 -18.71
N THR A 113 2.38 -1.40 -19.99
CA THR A 113 1.39 -0.60 -20.73
C THR A 113 1.29 -1.06 -22.18
N GLY A 114 0.19 -0.74 -22.87
CA GLY A 114 0.03 -1.01 -24.29
C GLY A 114 0.87 -0.07 -25.16
N LYS A 115 1.06 1.18 -24.70
CA LYS A 115 1.89 2.20 -25.32
C LYS A 115 2.44 3.13 -24.24
N LEU A 116 3.72 3.41 -24.30
CA LEU A 116 4.38 4.29 -23.33
C LEU A 116 4.04 5.76 -23.59
N GLU A 117 3.26 6.34 -22.70
CA GLU A 117 3.01 7.78 -22.64
C GLU A 117 3.95 8.40 -21.60
N LEU A 118 4.98 9.09 -22.10
CA LEU A 118 6.15 9.50 -21.32
C LEU A 118 5.81 10.38 -20.12
N ASP A 119 4.87 11.31 -20.26
CA ASP A 119 4.46 12.20 -19.16
C ASP A 119 3.65 11.44 -18.08
N GLN A 120 2.77 10.53 -18.49
CA GLN A 120 2.01 9.68 -17.57
C GLN A 120 2.93 8.76 -16.77
N ALA A 121 3.83 8.04 -17.47
CA ALA A 121 4.80 7.15 -16.84
C ALA A 121 5.73 7.90 -15.87
N THR A 122 6.18 9.11 -16.25
CA THR A 122 6.99 9.97 -15.35
C THR A 122 6.25 10.33 -14.08
N ARG A 123 4.96 10.71 -14.17
CA ARG A 123 4.12 11.02 -12.99
C ARG A 123 3.95 9.81 -12.09
N ILE A 124 3.64 8.65 -12.65
CA ILE A 124 3.47 7.39 -11.91
C ILE A 124 4.74 7.02 -11.15
N ILE A 125 5.90 6.99 -11.84
CA ILE A 125 7.16 6.60 -11.21
C ILE A 125 7.65 7.66 -10.21
N THR A 126 7.32 8.93 -10.44
CA THR A 126 7.56 9.98 -9.42
C THR A 126 6.72 9.73 -8.16
N GLY A 127 5.50 9.26 -8.30
CA GLY A 127 4.66 8.82 -7.18
C GLY A 127 5.25 7.61 -6.43
N ILE A 128 5.81 6.63 -7.17
CA ILE A 128 6.55 5.50 -6.58
C ILE A 128 7.75 6.01 -5.77
N ALA A 129 8.56 6.91 -6.35
CA ALA A 129 9.68 7.49 -5.65
C ALA A 129 9.26 8.27 -4.39
N ALA A 130 8.14 8.99 -4.44
CA ALA A 130 7.60 9.68 -3.26
C ALA A 130 7.18 8.71 -2.15
N GLY A 131 6.54 7.59 -2.50
CA GLY A 131 6.22 6.53 -1.54
C GLY A 131 7.47 5.89 -0.93
N CYS A 132 8.50 5.65 -1.74
CA CYS A 132 9.80 5.13 -1.29
C CYS A 132 10.50 6.11 -0.33
N GLU A 133 10.56 7.40 -0.66
CA GLU A 133 11.13 8.45 0.20
C GLU A 133 10.38 8.56 1.53
N ALA A 134 9.05 8.53 1.50
CA ALA A 134 8.21 8.60 2.69
C ALA A 134 8.41 7.38 3.62
N SER A 135 8.62 6.18 3.06
CA SER A 135 8.87 4.95 3.81
C SER A 135 10.35 4.72 4.17
N GLY A 136 11.28 5.56 3.68
CA GLY A 136 12.72 5.38 3.88
C GLY A 136 13.33 4.24 3.07
N CYS A 137 12.68 3.84 1.98
CA CYS A 137 13.05 2.76 1.08
C CYS A 137 13.71 3.33 -0.18
N ALA A 138 14.74 2.70 -0.72
CA ALA A 138 15.41 3.18 -1.93
C ALA A 138 14.76 2.59 -3.20
N LEU A 139 14.33 3.42 -4.14
CA LEU A 139 13.96 2.98 -5.50
C LEU A 139 15.24 2.73 -6.31
N ILE A 140 15.67 1.46 -6.39
CA ILE A 140 16.98 1.09 -6.95
C ILE A 140 16.92 0.49 -8.34
N GLY A 141 15.72 0.18 -8.85
CA GLY A 141 15.53 -0.41 -10.17
C GLY A 141 14.05 -0.56 -10.47
N GLY A 142 13.78 -1.14 -11.61
CA GLY A 142 12.45 -1.42 -12.12
C GLY A 142 12.49 -1.81 -13.57
N GLU A 143 11.33 -2.08 -14.15
CA GLU A 143 11.15 -2.43 -15.56
C GLU A 143 9.97 -1.67 -16.14
N THR A 144 10.12 -1.15 -17.35
CA THR A 144 9.02 -0.57 -18.13
C THR A 144 8.82 -1.38 -19.39
N ALA A 145 7.65 -2.01 -19.54
CA ALA A 145 7.35 -2.87 -20.69
C ALA A 145 6.22 -2.27 -21.53
N GLU A 146 6.52 -2.00 -22.82
CA GLU A 146 5.49 -1.79 -23.82
C GLU A 146 5.02 -3.14 -24.35
N MET A 147 3.72 -3.41 -24.21
CA MET A 147 3.10 -4.69 -24.56
C MET A 147 1.88 -4.44 -25.47
N PRO A 148 2.10 -4.00 -26.72
CA PRO A 148 1.03 -3.73 -27.66
C PRO A 148 0.20 -4.99 -27.93
N GLY A 149 -1.13 -4.86 -27.86
CA GLY A 149 -2.06 -5.99 -27.97
C GLY A 149 -2.35 -6.75 -26.68
N MET A 150 -1.55 -6.60 -25.64
CA MET A 150 -1.86 -7.11 -24.28
C MET A 150 -2.67 -6.08 -23.49
N TYR A 151 -2.29 -4.81 -23.55
CA TYR A 151 -3.00 -3.67 -22.96
C TYR A 151 -3.59 -2.81 -24.07
N HIS A 152 -4.77 -2.25 -23.85
CA HIS A 152 -5.49 -1.43 -24.84
C HIS A 152 -5.47 0.05 -24.48
N GLY A 153 -5.28 0.92 -25.47
CA GLY A 153 -5.28 2.37 -25.30
C GLY A 153 -4.26 2.83 -24.27
N GLY A 154 -4.70 3.60 -23.28
CA GLY A 154 -3.89 4.08 -22.16
C GLY A 154 -3.89 3.16 -20.93
N ASP A 155 -4.33 1.91 -21.09
CA ASP A 155 -4.35 0.94 -19.99
C ASP A 155 -2.91 0.58 -19.58
N PHE A 156 -2.72 0.42 -18.28
CA PHE A 156 -1.46 -0.01 -17.69
C PHE A 156 -1.68 -0.81 -16.41
N ASP A 157 -0.66 -1.53 -16.01
CA ASP A 157 -0.60 -2.24 -14.73
C ASP A 157 0.70 -1.94 -14.01
N LEU A 158 0.67 -2.07 -12.68
CA LEU A 158 1.79 -1.82 -11.80
C LEU A 158 1.96 -3.01 -10.85
N ALA A 159 3.19 -3.49 -10.75
CA ALA A 159 3.60 -4.41 -9.70
C ALA A 159 4.82 -3.87 -8.96
N GLY A 160 4.84 -4.02 -7.64
CA GLY A 160 5.94 -3.63 -6.77
C GLY A 160 6.58 -4.85 -6.14
N PHE A 161 7.89 -4.74 -5.91
CA PHE A 161 8.67 -5.70 -5.17
C PHE A 161 9.53 -4.96 -4.16
N ALA A 162 9.26 -5.17 -2.88
CA ALA A 162 10.00 -4.56 -1.78
C ALA A 162 10.82 -5.62 -1.05
N VAL A 163 12.02 -5.24 -0.64
CA VAL A 163 12.87 -6.04 0.25
C VAL A 163 13.20 -5.20 1.47
N GLY A 164 12.99 -5.80 2.63
CA GLY A 164 13.34 -5.26 3.93
C GLY A 164 14.25 -6.21 4.70
N ALA A 165 14.73 -5.76 5.83
CA ALA A 165 15.49 -6.58 6.76
C ALA A 165 15.15 -6.26 8.21
N MET A 166 15.43 -7.24 9.07
CA MET A 166 15.45 -7.12 10.52
C MET A 166 16.63 -7.91 11.05
N GLU A 167 17.11 -7.61 12.25
CA GLU A 167 18.08 -8.46 12.92
C GLU A 167 17.41 -9.77 13.36
N ARG A 168 18.16 -10.87 13.38
CA ARG A 168 17.66 -12.18 13.81
C ARG A 168 17.10 -12.11 15.23
N GLY A 169 15.86 -12.62 15.40
CA GLY A 169 15.13 -12.61 16.67
C GLY A 169 14.29 -11.35 16.90
N ALA A 170 14.19 -10.45 15.91
CA ALA A 170 13.29 -9.29 15.94
C ALA A 170 11.99 -9.50 15.11
N ASP A 171 11.72 -10.74 14.72
CA ASP A 171 10.58 -11.11 13.89
C ASP A 171 9.24 -10.99 14.63
N LEU A 172 8.24 -10.54 13.91
CA LEU A 172 6.84 -10.49 14.33
C LEU A 172 6.00 -11.46 13.48
N PRO A 173 4.89 -12.03 14.04
CA PRO A 173 4.39 -11.86 15.40
C PRO A 173 5.22 -12.62 16.45
N SER A 174 5.34 -12.05 17.64
CA SER A 174 6.09 -12.67 18.76
C SER A 174 5.49 -12.28 20.10
N GLY A 175 5.19 -13.28 20.94
CA GLY A 175 4.72 -13.03 22.31
C GLY A 175 3.25 -12.64 22.44
N VAL A 176 2.42 -12.76 21.39
CA VAL A 176 0.98 -12.47 21.46
C VAL A 176 0.30 -13.34 22.51
N GLY A 177 -0.45 -12.70 23.41
CA GLY A 177 -1.15 -13.36 24.50
C GLY A 177 -2.53 -12.76 24.81
N ALA A 178 -3.34 -13.53 25.56
CA ALA A 178 -4.63 -13.02 26.06
C ALA A 178 -4.39 -11.82 27.00
N GLY A 179 -5.15 -10.75 26.81
CA GLY A 179 -5.00 -9.48 27.52
C GLY A 179 -4.22 -8.42 26.74
N ASP A 180 -3.51 -8.80 25.65
CA ASP A 180 -2.91 -7.82 24.77
C ASP A 180 -3.96 -6.87 24.18
N VAL A 181 -3.59 -5.61 24.03
CA VAL A 181 -4.46 -4.54 23.53
C VAL A 181 -4.36 -4.45 22.02
N LEU A 182 -5.50 -4.27 21.36
CA LEU A 182 -5.58 -3.98 19.93
C LEU A 182 -5.65 -2.47 19.71
N LEU A 183 -4.63 -1.92 19.04
CA LEU A 183 -4.59 -0.52 18.61
C LEU A 183 -4.77 -0.45 17.11
N GLY A 184 -5.76 0.34 16.65
CA GLY A 184 -5.99 0.63 15.24
C GLY A 184 -5.38 1.97 14.84
N LEU A 185 -4.70 2.02 13.69
CA LEU A 185 -4.25 3.26 13.06
C LEU A 185 -5.20 3.65 11.94
N GLY A 186 -5.61 4.91 11.93
CA GLY A 186 -6.58 5.43 10.96
C GLY A 186 -6.13 5.27 9.51
N SER A 187 -7.07 4.94 8.60
CA SER A 187 -6.85 4.92 7.16
C SER A 187 -7.17 6.26 6.50
N ASN A 188 -6.66 6.47 5.27
CA ASN A 188 -7.03 7.61 4.43
C ASN A 188 -8.31 7.37 3.59
N GLY A 189 -9.06 6.31 3.87
CA GLY A 189 -10.19 5.85 3.10
C GLY A 189 -10.04 4.41 2.65
N VAL A 190 -10.47 4.09 1.43
CA VAL A 190 -10.53 2.72 0.91
C VAL A 190 -9.15 2.07 0.75
N HIS A 191 -8.10 2.87 0.61
CA HIS A 191 -6.74 2.45 0.28
C HIS A 191 -6.65 1.86 -1.14
N SER A 192 -6.24 0.58 -1.29
CA SER A 192 -6.12 -0.07 -2.60
C SER A 192 -6.91 -1.38 -2.71
N ASN A 193 -7.81 -1.65 -1.76
CA ASN A 193 -8.58 -2.90 -1.72
C ASN A 193 -10.08 -2.65 -1.92
N GLY A 194 -10.79 -3.64 -2.48
CA GLY A 194 -12.23 -3.56 -2.68
C GLY A 194 -12.67 -2.71 -3.88
N TYR A 195 -11.77 -2.26 -4.75
CA TYR A 195 -12.10 -1.31 -5.83
C TYR A 195 -12.96 -1.89 -6.95
N SER A 196 -13.00 -3.19 -7.14
CA SER A 196 -13.99 -3.81 -8.04
C SER A 196 -15.41 -3.56 -7.53
N PHE A 197 -15.61 -3.66 -6.22
CA PHE A 197 -16.88 -3.33 -5.57
C PHE A 197 -17.15 -1.83 -5.59
N VAL A 198 -16.18 -0.99 -5.22
CA VAL A 198 -16.30 0.48 -5.28
C VAL A 198 -16.78 0.95 -6.66
N ARG A 199 -16.15 0.49 -7.73
CA ARG A 199 -16.55 0.83 -9.10
C ARG A 199 -17.98 0.40 -9.43
N LYS A 200 -18.40 -0.77 -8.94
CA LYS A 200 -19.78 -1.24 -9.09
C LYS A 200 -20.77 -0.36 -8.32
N VAL A 201 -20.40 0.10 -7.12
CA VAL A 201 -21.23 1.04 -6.34
C VAL A 201 -21.38 2.39 -7.05
N VAL A 202 -20.28 2.91 -7.62
CA VAL A 202 -20.33 4.15 -8.43
C VAL A 202 -21.26 3.99 -9.62
N GLU A 203 -21.18 2.87 -10.34
CA GLU A 203 -22.11 2.55 -11.43
C GLU A 203 -23.57 2.53 -10.95
N LEU A 204 -23.86 1.90 -9.82
CA LEU A 204 -25.20 1.84 -9.22
C LEU A 204 -25.71 3.21 -8.78
N SER A 205 -24.84 4.10 -8.32
CA SER A 205 -25.21 5.45 -7.89
C SER A 205 -25.60 6.37 -9.05
N GLY A 206 -25.22 6.03 -10.28
CA GLY A 206 -25.39 6.87 -11.47
C GLY A 206 -24.49 8.10 -11.52
N LEU A 207 -23.53 8.24 -10.59
CA LEU A 207 -22.57 9.35 -10.57
C LEU A 207 -21.40 9.09 -11.53
N GLY A 208 -20.91 10.15 -12.19
CA GLY A 208 -19.65 10.14 -12.93
C GLY A 208 -18.47 10.47 -12.04
N TRP A 209 -17.24 10.22 -12.53
CA TRP A 209 -16.01 10.54 -11.78
C TRP A 209 -15.85 12.04 -11.50
N ASP A 210 -16.43 12.91 -12.34
CA ASP A 210 -16.38 14.37 -12.22
C ASP A 210 -17.48 14.94 -11.32
N ALA A 211 -18.43 14.12 -10.87
CA ALA A 211 -19.48 14.56 -9.96
C ALA A 211 -18.89 14.93 -8.60
N ASP A 212 -19.54 15.85 -7.87
CA ASP A 212 -19.18 16.17 -6.49
C ASP A 212 -19.23 14.89 -5.63
N SER A 213 -18.23 14.71 -4.79
CA SER A 213 -18.16 13.57 -3.88
C SER A 213 -19.27 13.65 -2.82
N PRO A 214 -20.07 12.58 -2.61
CA PRO A 214 -21.11 12.56 -1.58
C PRO A 214 -20.58 12.43 -0.15
N PHE A 215 -19.26 12.28 0.04
CA PHE A 215 -18.65 11.99 1.36
C PHE A 215 -17.43 12.85 1.69
N SER A 216 -16.99 13.72 0.78
CA SER A 216 -15.85 14.63 1.00
C SER A 216 -15.89 15.79 0.03
N ASP A 217 -15.04 16.79 0.22
CA ASP A 217 -14.85 17.85 -0.76
C ASP A 217 -14.20 17.33 -2.05
N GLY A 218 -14.49 17.99 -3.18
CA GLY A 218 -13.94 17.69 -4.50
C GLY A 218 -14.72 16.64 -5.28
N THR A 219 -14.12 16.12 -6.36
CA THR A 219 -14.81 15.16 -7.24
C THR A 219 -14.77 13.74 -6.68
N LEU A 220 -15.77 12.94 -7.04
CA LEU A 220 -15.85 11.53 -6.63
C LEU A 220 -14.61 10.73 -7.02
N GLY A 221 -14.10 10.94 -8.25
CA GLY A 221 -12.89 10.27 -8.72
C GLY A 221 -11.65 10.64 -7.88
N ALA A 222 -11.48 11.94 -7.57
CA ALA A 222 -10.36 12.39 -6.75
C ALA A 222 -10.44 11.85 -5.30
N ALA A 223 -11.64 11.87 -4.70
CA ALA A 223 -11.88 11.34 -3.36
C ALA A 223 -11.59 9.83 -3.26
N LEU A 224 -11.98 9.05 -4.27
CA LEU A 224 -11.71 7.61 -4.34
C LEU A 224 -10.26 7.29 -4.71
N LEU A 225 -9.47 8.25 -5.20
CA LEU A 225 -8.04 8.09 -5.46
C LEU A 225 -7.16 8.51 -4.28
N ALA A 226 -7.73 8.83 -3.11
CA ALA A 226 -6.96 9.08 -1.90
C ALA A 226 -5.91 7.96 -1.70
N PRO A 227 -4.60 8.29 -1.53
CA PRO A 227 -3.56 7.29 -1.49
C PRO A 227 -3.61 6.43 -0.23
N THR A 228 -3.19 5.19 -0.37
CA THR A 228 -2.94 4.29 0.75
C THR A 228 -1.92 4.91 1.71
N ARG A 229 -2.23 4.88 3.01
CA ARG A 229 -1.37 5.43 4.03
C ARG A 229 -0.12 4.57 4.23
N LEU A 230 1.03 5.21 4.37
CA LEU A 230 2.30 4.59 4.72
C LEU A 230 2.46 4.58 6.24
N TYR A 231 2.55 3.40 6.85
CA TYR A 231 2.65 3.23 8.30
C TYR A 231 4.07 2.90 8.78
N VAL A 232 5.02 2.75 7.87
CA VAL A 232 6.36 2.19 8.14
C VAL A 232 7.09 2.89 9.27
N LYS A 233 7.21 4.22 9.21
CA LYS A 233 7.98 5.00 10.21
C LYS A 233 7.39 4.87 11.60
N GLN A 234 6.08 5.01 11.71
CA GLN A 234 5.33 4.97 12.96
C GLN A 234 5.32 3.55 13.55
N ALA A 235 5.07 2.53 12.72
CA ALA A 235 5.09 1.15 13.16
C ALA A 235 6.49 0.72 13.64
N LEU A 236 7.56 1.07 12.91
CA LEU A 236 8.93 0.78 13.33
C LEU A 236 9.32 1.56 14.59
N ALA A 237 8.85 2.80 14.77
CA ALA A 237 9.06 3.53 16.02
C ALA A 237 8.41 2.82 17.21
N ALA A 238 7.17 2.34 17.05
CA ALA A 238 6.48 1.56 18.06
C ALA A 238 7.20 0.23 18.36
N VAL A 239 7.61 -0.51 17.34
CA VAL A 239 8.35 -1.78 17.50
C VAL A 239 9.66 -1.54 18.27
N ARG A 240 10.42 -0.50 17.91
CA ARG A 240 11.69 -0.14 18.58
C ARG A 240 11.49 0.31 20.04
N ALA A 241 10.33 0.88 20.35
CA ALA A 241 9.97 1.25 21.73
C ALA A 241 9.66 0.02 22.61
N GLY A 242 9.41 -1.14 22.01
CA GLY A 242 9.11 -2.40 22.67
C GLY A 242 7.66 -2.53 23.13
N GLY A 243 7.20 -3.77 23.29
CA GLY A 243 5.83 -4.11 23.67
C GLY A 243 4.86 -4.26 22.51
N VAL A 244 5.31 -4.16 21.25
CA VAL A 244 4.54 -4.58 20.07
C VAL A 244 4.77 -6.07 19.86
N HIS A 245 3.70 -6.84 19.87
CA HIS A 245 3.73 -8.30 19.69
C HIS A 245 3.36 -8.72 18.27
N ALA A 246 2.53 -7.93 17.57
CA ALA A 246 2.16 -8.16 16.19
C ALA A 246 1.70 -6.89 15.49
N LEU A 247 1.74 -6.92 14.16
CA LEU A 247 1.20 -5.91 13.27
C LEU A 247 0.36 -6.60 12.20
N ALA A 248 -0.78 -6.02 11.81
CA ALA A 248 -1.59 -6.51 10.70
C ALA A 248 -1.99 -5.34 9.79
N HIS A 249 -1.60 -5.41 8.52
CA HIS A 249 -2.04 -4.49 7.48
C HIS A 249 -3.47 -4.88 7.04
N ILE A 250 -4.42 -3.96 7.17
CA ILE A 250 -5.83 -4.24 6.88
C ILE A 250 -6.09 -3.96 5.40
N THR A 251 -6.11 -5.04 4.62
CA THR A 251 -6.24 -5.06 3.15
C THR A 251 -7.48 -5.82 2.71
N GLY A 252 -7.41 -6.57 1.61
CA GLY A 252 -8.48 -7.49 1.19
C GLY A 252 -8.74 -8.55 2.26
N GLY A 253 -10.01 -8.79 2.58
CA GLY A 253 -10.43 -9.58 3.74
C GLY A 253 -10.76 -8.74 4.98
N GLY A 254 -10.41 -7.44 4.98
CA GLY A 254 -10.80 -6.45 5.98
C GLY A 254 -10.42 -6.83 7.41
N LEU A 255 -11.21 -6.34 8.37
CA LEU A 255 -11.04 -6.64 9.79
C LEU A 255 -11.41 -8.10 10.13
N THR A 256 -12.04 -8.84 9.22
CA THR A 256 -12.44 -10.23 9.44
C THR A 256 -11.29 -11.21 9.17
N GLU A 257 -10.49 -11.02 8.12
CA GLU A 257 -9.52 -12.01 7.68
C GLU A 257 -8.06 -11.63 7.91
N ASN A 258 -7.75 -10.32 8.13
CA ASN A 258 -6.36 -9.88 8.30
C ASN A 258 -5.86 -10.07 9.75
N PRO A 259 -6.59 -9.65 10.81
CA PRO A 259 -6.13 -9.81 12.18
C PRO A 259 -5.80 -11.26 12.57
N PRO A 260 -6.60 -12.28 12.20
CA PRO A 260 -6.30 -13.67 12.55
C PRO A 260 -4.96 -14.19 12.02
N ARG A 261 -4.39 -13.58 10.99
CA ARG A 261 -3.09 -14.02 10.41
C ARG A 261 -1.91 -13.87 11.38
N VAL A 262 -2.07 -13.01 12.38
CA VAL A 262 -1.00 -12.68 13.33
C VAL A 262 -1.35 -13.07 14.77
N ILE A 263 -2.48 -13.75 14.98
CA ILE A 263 -2.94 -14.23 16.28
C ILE A 263 -2.74 -15.75 16.36
N PRO A 264 -2.11 -16.27 17.43
CA PRO A 264 -1.93 -17.71 17.62
C PRO A 264 -3.25 -18.48 17.76
N GLU A 265 -3.23 -19.79 17.44
CA GLU A 265 -4.35 -20.70 17.68
C GLU A 265 -4.82 -20.65 19.14
N GLY A 266 -6.14 -20.73 19.33
CA GLY A 266 -6.78 -20.66 20.65
C GLY A 266 -6.99 -19.22 21.18
N LEU A 267 -6.59 -18.21 20.40
CA LEU A 267 -6.85 -16.80 20.69
C LEU A 267 -7.68 -16.15 19.58
N ALA A 268 -8.41 -15.10 19.94
CA ALA A 268 -9.24 -14.30 19.05
C ALA A 268 -8.99 -12.80 19.25
N CYS A 269 -9.24 -12.00 18.22
CA CYS A 269 -9.36 -10.55 18.33
C CYS A 269 -10.79 -10.20 18.76
N GLU A 270 -10.98 -9.68 19.96
CA GLU A 270 -12.25 -9.07 20.37
C GLU A 270 -12.20 -7.58 20.00
N ILE A 271 -12.98 -7.19 18.99
CA ILE A 271 -13.00 -5.83 18.42
C ILE A 271 -14.29 -5.12 18.83
N ASP A 272 -14.16 -3.95 19.44
CA ASP A 272 -15.26 -3.05 19.78
C ASP A 272 -15.51 -2.08 18.61
N LEU A 273 -16.58 -2.31 17.87
CA LEU A 273 -16.98 -1.49 16.72
C LEU A 273 -17.49 -0.11 17.12
N ASP A 274 -17.88 0.10 18.38
CA ASP A 274 -18.29 1.40 18.90
C ASP A 274 -17.09 2.32 19.22
N ALA A 275 -15.84 1.78 19.16
CA ALA A 275 -14.63 2.52 19.49
C ALA A 275 -14.27 3.63 18.49
N TRP A 276 -14.83 3.61 17.28
CA TRP A 276 -14.62 4.66 16.28
C TRP A 276 -15.86 4.89 15.41
N THR A 277 -15.89 6.03 14.76
CA THR A 277 -16.95 6.34 13.79
C THR A 277 -16.52 5.86 12.40
N LEU A 278 -17.43 5.15 11.72
CA LEU A 278 -17.20 4.72 10.34
C LEU A 278 -16.95 5.93 9.43
N PRO A 279 -15.83 6.01 8.71
CA PRO A 279 -15.57 7.12 7.79
C PRO A 279 -16.66 7.25 6.71
N PRO A 280 -17.00 8.48 6.29
CA PRO A 280 -18.14 8.74 5.39
C PRO A 280 -18.11 7.97 4.07
N VAL A 281 -16.95 7.68 3.53
CA VAL A 281 -16.79 6.89 2.30
C VAL A 281 -17.39 5.49 2.45
N PHE A 282 -17.16 4.82 3.58
CA PHE A 282 -17.68 3.47 3.82
C PHE A 282 -19.19 3.47 4.11
N ASP A 283 -19.68 4.49 4.83
CA ASP A 283 -21.12 4.68 5.04
C ASP A 283 -21.84 4.88 3.70
N TRP A 284 -21.29 5.73 2.81
CA TRP A 284 -21.83 5.94 1.48
C TRP A 284 -21.83 4.66 0.63
N LEU A 285 -20.71 3.91 0.63
CA LEU A 285 -20.60 2.62 -0.07
C LEU A 285 -21.63 1.62 0.42
N ALA A 286 -21.74 1.47 1.74
CA ALA A 286 -22.66 0.52 2.37
C ALA A 286 -24.12 0.86 2.07
N ARG A 287 -24.53 2.12 2.20
CA ARG A 287 -25.91 2.57 1.92
C ARG A 287 -26.28 2.45 0.46
N THR A 288 -25.39 2.88 -0.45
CA THR A 288 -25.66 2.83 -1.89
C THR A 288 -25.82 1.40 -2.40
N ALA A 289 -25.03 0.47 -1.85
CA ALA A 289 -25.10 -0.95 -2.23
C ALA A 289 -26.06 -1.78 -1.37
N ASN A 290 -26.68 -1.19 -0.33
CA ASN A 290 -27.42 -1.94 0.70
C ASN A 290 -26.58 -3.09 1.27
N MET A 291 -25.34 -2.81 1.61
CA MET A 291 -24.35 -3.77 2.08
C MET A 291 -24.58 -4.11 3.55
N SER A 292 -24.46 -5.38 3.92
CA SER A 292 -24.52 -5.78 5.32
C SER A 292 -23.22 -5.47 6.05
N GLU A 293 -23.28 -5.24 7.36
CA GLU A 293 -22.10 -4.96 8.19
C GLU A 293 -21.04 -6.08 8.11
N PRO A 294 -21.38 -7.39 8.17
CA PRO A 294 -20.38 -8.44 8.01
C PRO A 294 -19.66 -8.40 6.67
N GLU A 295 -20.36 -8.06 5.59
CA GLU A 295 -19.75 -7.93 4.27
C GLU A 295 -18.85 -6.69 4.19
N LEU A 296 -19.26 -5.58 4.83
CA LEU A 296 -18.45 -4.36 4.94
C LEU A 296 -17.12 -4.64 5.66
N LEU A 297 -17.18 -5.30 6.82
CA LEU A 297 -16.03 -5.66 7.66
C LEU A 297 -15.08 -6.65 6.97
N LYS A 298 -15.59 -7.47 6.04
CA LYS A 298 -14.82 -8.42 5.25
C LYS A 298 -14.20 -7.78 4.00
N THR A 299 -14.86 -6.79 3.41
CA THR A 299 -14.42 -6.20 2.12
C THR A 299 -13.44 -5.05 2.32
N PHE A 300 -13.63 -4.24 3.38
CA PHE A 300 -12.95 -2.98 3.57
C PHE A 300 -12.24 -2.86 4.92
N ASN A 301 -11.31 -1.90 4.98
CA ASN A 301 -10.60 -1.55 6.21
C ASN A 301 -11.48 -0.80 7.23
N CYS A 302 -12.64 -0.30 6.84
CA CYS A 302 -13.60 0.42 7.68
C CYS A 302 -13.01 1.59 8.50
N GLY A 303 -11.93 2.19 8.03
CA GLY A 303 -11.24 3.30 8.69
C GLY A 303 -9.99 2.91 9.47
N ILE A 304 -9.66 1.62 9.56
CA ILE A 304 -8.47 1.09 10.23
C ILE A 304 -7.53 0.49 9.18
N GLY A 305 -6.42 1.15 8.89
CA GLY A 305 -5.49 0.65 7.86
C GLY A 305 -4.38 -0.25 8.39
N MET A 306 -4.02 -0.11 9.68
CA MET A 306 -3.03 -0.95 10.35
C MET A 306 -3.52 -1.26 11.77
N MET A 307 -3.37 -2.51 12.21
CA MET A 307 -3.63 -2.92 13.59
C MET A 307 -2.31 -3.32 14.26
N LEU A 308 -2.13 -2.89 15.50
CA LEU A 308 -1.04 -3.33 16.37
C LEU A 308 -1.63 -4.17 17.51
N VAL A 309 -0.97 -5.28 17.83
CA VAL A 309 -1.19 -6.06 19.06
C VAL A 309 -0.07 -5.69 20.01
N VAL A 310 -0.42 -5.14 21.17
CA VAL A 310 0.56 -4.58 22.10
C VAL A 310 0.35 -5.08 23.53
N ALA A 311 1.42 -5.24 24.28
CA ALA A 311 1.35 -5.57 25.70
C ALA A 311 0.52 -4.53 26.45
N GLU A 312 -0.36 -4.97 27.38
CA GLU A 312 -1.29 -4.09 28.09
C GLU A 312 -0.56 -2.97 28.85
N ASP A 313 0.54 -3.29 29.53
CA ASP A 313 1.35 -2.35 30.32
C ASP A 313 2.12 -1.33 29.45
N ARG A 314 2.21 -1.56 28.12
CA ARG A 314 2.85 -0.67 27.17
C ARG A 314 1.85 0.14 26.33
N ALA A 315 0.57 -0.20 26.37
CA ALA A 315 -0.44 0.33 25.45
C ALA A 315 -0.54 1.87 25.49
N GLU A 316 -0.63 2.48 26.65
CA GLU A 316 -0.75 3.95 26.78
C GLU A 316 0.50 4.68 26.26
N ALA A 317 1.71 4.18 26.60
CA ALA A 317 2.95 4.78 26.13
C ALA A 317 3.09 4.68 24.59
N LEU A 318 2.62 3.58 24.00
CA LEU A 318 2.61 3.40 22.55
C LEU A 318 1.55 4.27 21.87
N VAL A 319 0.38 4.46 22.47
CA VAL A 319 -0.63 5.42 21.99
C VAL A 319 -0.06 6.83 21.95
N ASP A 320 0.60 7.28 23.02
CA ASP A 320 1.19 8.60 23.09
C ASP A 320 2.31 8.78 22.05
N LEU A 321 3.18 7.78 21.89
CA LEU A 321 4.23 7.78 20.88
C LEU A 321 3.65 7.91 19.47
N LEU A 322 2.67 7.05 19.12
CA LEU A 322 2.07 7.03 17.79
C LEU A 322 1.31 8.33 17.48
N ARG A 323 0.64 8.92 18.48
CA ARG A 323 -0.01 10.24 18.33
C ARG A 323 1.01 11.36 18.12
N ALA A 324 2.14 11.31 18.80
CA ALA A 324 3.23 12.27 18.60
C ALA A 324 3.83 12.15 17.19
N GLU A 325 3.83 10.97 16.60
CA GLU A 325 4.21 10.72 15.19
C GLU A 325 3.09 11.08 14.18
N GLY A 326 1.97 11.65 14.64
CA GLY A 326 0.88 12.14 13.79
C GLY A 326 -0.19 11.10 13.45
N GLU A 327 -0.25 9.96 14.17
CA GLU A 327 -1.24 8.94 13.93
C GLU A 327 -2.57 9.21 14.65
N THR A 328 -3.68 8.86 13.98
CA THR A 328 -4.97 8.66 14.66
C THR A 328 -4.96 7.25 15.24
N VAL A 329 -4.91 7.16 16.57
CA VAL A 329 -4.81 5.87 17.28
C VAL A 329 -6.11 5.59 18.02
N ILE A 330 -6.67 4.41 17.78
CA ILE A 330 -7.92 3.92 18.36
C ILE A 330 -7.60 2.66 19.17
N ARG A 331 -7.96 2.66 20.47
CA ARG A 331 -7.96 1.43 21.26
C ARG A 331 -9.22 0.67 20.89
N MET A 332 -9.10 -0.32 20.01
CA MET A 332 -10.21 -0.97 19.34
C MET A 332 -10.60 -2.33 19.95
N GLY A 333 -9.88 -2.80 20.96
CA GLY A 333 -10.21 -4.09 21.58
C GLY A 333 -9.03 -4.74 22.26
N GLN A 334 -9.13 -6.06 22.37
CA GLN A 334 -8.13 -6.88 23.07
C GLN A 334 -8.06 -8.30 22.49
N VAL A 335 -6.98 -9.01 22.79
CA VAL A 335 -6.82 -10.44 22.51
C VAL A 335 -7.47 -11.23 23.65
N VAL A 336 -8.32 -12.20 23.30
CA VAL A 336 -9.04 -13.04 24.23
C VAL A 336 -8.92 -14.53 23.86
N PRO A 337 -9.19 -15.48 24.77
CA PRO A 337 -9.34 -16.88 24.37
C PRO A 337 -10.49 -17.05 23.37
N GLY A 338 -10.27 -17.78 22.27
CA GLY A 338 -11.26 -17.98 21.20
C GLY A 338 -10.62 -18.28 19.86
N GLU A 339 -11.34 -18.01 18.78
CA GLU A 339 -10.87 -18.18 17.42
C GLU A 339 -11.35 -17.02 16.52
N GLY A 340 -10.51 -16.57 15.61
CA GLY A 340 -10.84 -15.55 14.61
C GLY A 340 -11.07 -14.17 15.19
N VAL A 341 -12.19 -13.53 14.81
CA VAL A 341 -12.58 -12.19 15.26
C VAL A 341 -13.97 -12.21 15.91
N ILE A 342 -14.06 -11.62 17.07
CA ILE A 342 -15.30 -11.45 17.85
C ILE A 342 -15.63 -9.96 17.84
N TYR A 343 -16.76 -9.59 17.24
CA TYR A 343 -17.20 -8.19 17.18
C TYR A 343 -18.17 -7.87 18.31
N LYS A 344 -17.99 -6.70 18.95
CA LYS A 344 -18.92 -6.04 19.87
C LYS A 344 -19.36 -4.70 19.29
N GLY A 345 -20.55 -4.24 19.61
CA GLY A 345 -21.07 -2.99 19.08
C GLY A 345 -21.47 -3.06 17.61
N ARG A 346 -21.52 -1.91 16.92
CA ARG A 346 -21.90 -1.77 15.51
C ARG A 346 -21.19 -0.59 14.86
N LEU A 347 -20.92 -0.71 13.55
CA LEU A 347 -20.48 0.40 12.69
C LEU A 347 -21.60 0.99 11.83
N LEU A 348 -22.63 0.18 11.47
CA LEU A 348 -23.78 0.56 10.63
C LEU A 348 -25.06 0.66 11.45
#